data_9657245c496861cf9e08b5dfafa72295
#
_entry.id   9657245c496861cf9e08b5dfafa72295
#
_cell.length_a   1.000
_cell.length_b   1.000
_cell.length_c   1.000
_cell.angle_alpha   90.00
_cell.angle_beta   90.00
_cell.angle_gamma   90.00
#
_symmetry.space_group_name_H-M   'P 1'
#
loop_
_entity.id
_entity.type
_entity.pdbx_description
1 polymer ?
#
loop_
_entity_poly.entity_id
_entity_poly.type
_entity_poly.pdbx_seq_one_letter_code
_entity_poly.pdbx_strand_id
1 'polypeptide(L)'
;MLATAFTSCSKDDDNDEPTPPEPKVTYHYDLTVVAGNHGGMSKDKSHITLSVDSLSNATKTINFEGQGAEITDYTMEGIYDGKYYYQVPVSSDRFSKLQFKGNKMQIVQEQKFVTNTYKARNYTHAWLSDNSLMIMSTNGAHTQIIWTRLNTDDMTISGEGTLPIEVAEGYNVFTTSGALAYRKSDNKLFYFYYNKKETSGSNKTSNEPFFRILVIDPVSMSVEKEIINKEAAQMTPSAYGELLQQTIFFDENDNLYLSAFNVVSKKNYGCLLRIKKGAFDFEEGYNAFPDAKGKLLTVQYLGNGKVLAYSGDNAVGSSIGDLAYYYSIIDVNSKTVTRLAYNGTEIPYSSGSFSQRSVFNANEKKAYFGVNTANEQCIYIYDVATGTVTKGASIAAGYYFDQIRLFED
;
A
#
# COMPACT_ATOMS: atom_id res chain seq x y z
N MET A 1 67.81 -15.46 49.74
CA MET A 1 66.49 -14.89 49.81
C MET A 1 65.64 -15.46 48.67
N LEU A 2 64.70 -16.37 49.02
CA LEU A 2 63.84 -17.05 48.07
C LEU A 2 62.71 -16.11 47.64
N ALA A 3 62.48 -16.00 46.35
CA ALA A 3 61.30 -15.39 45.76
C ALA A 3 60.38 -16.53 45.28
N THR A 4 59.23 -16.67 45.94
CA THR A 4 58.15 -17.60 45.55
C THR A 4 57.27 -16.92 44.51
N ALA A 5 57.21 -17.54 43.34
CA ALA A 5 56.27 -17.19 42.28
C ALA A 5 54.90 -17.87 42.56
N PHE A 6 53.82 -17.08 42.66
CA PHE A 6 52.44 -17.57 42.63
C PHE A 6 51.95 -17.67 41.19
N THR A 7 51.73 -18.87 40.73
CA THR A 7 50.97 -19.13 39.50
C THR A 7 49.47 -19.10 39.85
N SER A 8 48.75 -18.12 39.28
CA SER A 8 47.33 -18.04 39.29
C SER A 8 46.80 -18.85 38.09
N CYS A 9 46.13 -19.98 38.35
CA CYS A 9 45.29 -20.64 37.37
C CYS A 9 43.96 -19.90 37.29
N SER A 10 43.71 -19.19 36.23
CA SER A 10 42.36 -18.78 35.86
C SER A 10 41.63 -19.99 35.22
N LYS A 11 40.61 -20.46 35.89
CA LYS A 11 39.62 -21.33 35.25
C LYS A 11 38.73 -20.44 34.39
N ASP A 12 38.83 -20.58 33.09
CA ASP A 12 37.81 -20.13 32.13
C ASP A 12 36.62 -21.09 32.28
N ASP A 13 35.59 -20.65 33.01
CA ASP A 13 34.27 -21.28 32.95
C ASP A 13 33.54 -20.71 31.74
N ASP A 14 33.81 -21.29 30.55
CA ASP A 14 32.96 -21.16 29.38
C ASP A 14 31.65 -21.90 29.61
N ASN A 15 30.74 -21.31 30.36
CA ASN A 15 29.32 -21.67 30.36
C ASN A 15 28.65 -20.95 29.17
N ASP A 16 28.96 -21.40 27.98
CA ASP A 16 28.09 -21.15 26.80
C ASP A 16 26.83 -22.02 26.97
N GLU A 17 25.88 -21.55 27.75
CA GLU A 17 24.50 -22.05 27.63
C GLU A 17 24.05 -21.75 26.18
N PRO A 18 23.60 -22.78 25.43
CA PRO A 18 23.11 -22.54 24.09
C PRO A 18 21.94 -21.57 24.15
N THR A 19 22.09 -20.41 23.52
CA THR A 19 21.00 -19.43 23.39
C THR A 19 19.78 -20.19 22.85
N PRO A 20 18.62 -20.11 23.50
CA PRO A 20 17.41 -20.76 23.00
C PRO A 20 17.21 -20.33 21.55
N PRO A 21 16.88 -21.23 20.63
CA PRO A 21 16.60 -20.86 19.26
C PRO A 21 15.47 -19.81 19.25
N GLU A 22 15.68 -18.72 18.54
CA GLU A 22 14.63 -17.72 18.37
C GLU A 22 13.35 -18.41 17.89
N PRO A 23 12.18 -18.03 18.45
CA PRO A 23 10.92 -18.61 18.03
C PRO A 23 10.77 -18.44 16.51
N LYS A 24 10.61 -19.53 15.81
CA LYS A 24 10.40 -19.51 14.35
C LYS A 24 9.04 -18.88 14.08
N VAL A 25 9.04 -17.65 13.59
CA VAL A 25 7.80 -16.97 13.21
C VAL A 25 7.18 -17.75 12.05
N THR A 26 5.96 -18.15 12.21
CA THR A 26 5.14 -18.77 11.16
C THR A 26 4.32 -17.70 10.47
N TYR A 27 4.06 -17.88 9.16
CA TYR A 27 3.33 -16.93 8.34
C TYR A 27 2.25 -17.64 7.55
N HIS A 28 1.17 -16.95 7.30
CA HIS A 28 0.19 -17.33 6.30
C HIS A 28 -0.13 -16.16 5.37
N TYR A 29 -0.73 -16.48 4.24
CA TYR A 29 -1.17 -15.49 3.25
C TYR A 29 -2.68 -15.49 3.16
N ASP A 30 -3.29 -14.34 3.36
CA ASP A 30 -4.69 -14.13 3.00
C ASP A 30 -4.75 -13.76 1.51
N LEU A 31 -5.24 -14.67 0.72
CA LEU A 31 -5.42 -14.51 -0.71
C LEU A 31 -6.88 -14.18 -1.01
N THR A 32 -7.12 -13.02 -1.57
CA THR A 32 -8.45 -12.58 -2.00
C THR A 32 -8.57 -12.66 -3.51
N VAL A 33 -9.67 -13.22 -3.97
CA VAL A 33 -10.02 -13.34 -5.38
C VAL A 33 -11.39 -12.74 -5.64
N VAL A 34 -11.63 -12.39 -6.90
CA VAL A 34 -12.95 -12.04 -7.41
C VAL A 34 -13.52 -13.25 -8.13
N ALA A 35 -14.73 -13.66 -7.74
CA ALA A 35 -15.52 -14.65 -8.47
C ALA A 35 -16.42 -13.95 -9.50
N GLY A 36 -16.56 -14.56 -10.68
CA GLY A 36 -17.39 -14.01 -11.76
C GLY A 36 -16.65 -13.05 -12.69
N ASN A 37 -17.28 -11.95 -13.06
CA ASN A 37 -16.72 -10.98 -14.00
C ASN A 37 -15.71 -10.07 -13.28
N HIS A 38 -14.43 -10.18 -13.58
CA HIS A 38 -13.34 -9.40 -12.99
C HIS A 38 -13.09 -8.05 -13.69
N GLY A 39 -13.70 -7.81 -14.85
CA GLY A 39 -13.54 -6.57 -15.59
C GLY A 39 -14.36 -5.41 -15.00
N GLY A 40 -13.71 -4.27 -14.73
CA GLY A 40 -14.39 -3.05 -14.30
C GLY A 40 -14.75 -3.00 -12.80
N MET A 41 -15.51 -1.96 -12.44
CA MET A 41 -15.97 -1.70 -11.05
C MET A 41 -17.41 -2.16 -10.83
N SER A 42 -17.77 -3.33 -11.36
CA SER A 42 -19.13 -3.86 -11.25
C SER A 42 -19.48 -4.20 -9.80
N LYS A 43 -20.72 -3.92 -9.41
CA LYS A 43 -21.28 -4.34 -8.11
C LYS A 43 -21.58 -5.84 -8.03
N ASP A 44 -21.49 -6.54 -9.16
CA ASP A 44 -21.85 -7.96 -9.28
C ASP A 44 -20.62 -8.87 -9.04
N LYS A 45 -19.71 -8.44 -8.20
CA LYS A 45 -18.50 -9.19 -7.84
C LYS A 45 -18.62 -9.73 -6.44
N SER A 46 -18.36 -11.04 -6.29
CA SER A 46 -18.12 -11.64 -4.98
C SER A 46 -16.62 -11.70 -4.73
N HIS A 47 -16.18 -11.12 -3.62
CA HIS A 47 -14.81 -11.23 -3.13
C HIS A 47 -14.73 -12.39 -2.14
N ILE A 48 -13.81 -13.29 -2.35
CA ILE A 48 -13.61 -14.46 -1.49
C ILE A 48 -12.16 -14.44 -0.99
N THR A 49 -11.99 -14.51 0.32
CA THR A 49 -10.67 -14.60 0.96
C THR A 49 -10.46 -16.00 1.53
N LEU A 50 -9.27 -16.54 1.30
CA LEU A 50 -8.81 -17.82 1.81
C LEU A 50 -7.39 -17.65 2.39
N SER A 51 -7.18 -18.13 3.62
CA SER A 51 -5.84 -18.21 4.21
C SER A 51 -5.12 -19.46 3.69
N VAL A 52 -3.88 -19.27 3.27
CA VAL A 52 -3.01 -20.33 2.77
C VAL A 52 -1.60 -20.21 3.34
N ASP A 53 -1.00 -21.33 3.73
CA ASP A 53 0.33 -21.33 4.35
C ASP A 53 1.46 -21.05 3.36
N SER A 54 1.22 -21.31 2.07
CA SER A 54 2.24 -21.12 1.03
C SER A 54 1.63 -20.86 -0.34
N LEU A 55 2.25 -19.93 -1.05
CA LEU A 55 1.94 -19.57 -2.44
C LEU A 55 3.02 -20.05 -3.43
N SER A 56 4.09 -20.70 -2.96
CA SER A 56 5.28 -21.00 -3.77
C SER A 56 5.21 -22.32 -4.54
N ASN A 57 4.20 -23.15 -4.31
CA ASN A 57 4.10 -24.46 -4.99
C ASN A 57 3.47 -24.33 -6.39
N ALA A 58 4.30 -24.36 -7.43
CA ALA A 58 3.88 -24.20 -8.83
C ALA A 58 2.95 -25.35 -9.35
N THR A 59 2.89 -26.48 -8.66
CA THR A 59 2.00 -27.61 -9.03
C THR A 59 0.64 -27.52 -8.33
N LYS A 60 0.47 -26.61 -7.36
CA LYS A 60 -0.76 -26.45 -6.61
C LYS A 60 -1.71 -25.51 -7.35
N THR A 61 -2.95 -25.91 -7.46
CA THR A 61 -4.07 -25.02 -7.81
C THR A 61 -4.88 -24.71 -6.55
N ILE A 62 -4.99 -23.44 -6.21
CA ILE A 62 -5.80 -22.99 -5.08
C ILE A 62 -7.24 -22.88 -5.56
N ASN A 63 -8.13 -23.66 -4.95
CA ASN A 63 -9.54 -23.67 -5.24
C ASN A 63 -10.29 -22.89 -4.15
N PHE A 64 -11.28 -22.09 -4.54
CA PHE A 64 -12.12 -21.30 -3.64
C PHE A 64 -13.55 -21.86 -3.51
N GLU A 65 -13.91 -22.84 -4.33
CA GLU A 65 -15.23 -23.47 -4.30
C GLU A 65 -15.48 -24.16 -2.95
N GLY A 66 -16.48 -23.70 -2.21
CA GLY A 66 -16.79 -24.21 -0.89
C GLY A 66 -15.74 -23.91 0.19
N GLN A 67 -14.77 -23.04 -0.10
CA GLN A 67 -13.69 -22.68 0.81
C GLN A 67 -13.57 -21.15 0.93
N GLY A 68 -12.94 -20.71 2.03
CA GLY A 68 -12.77 -19.27 2.32
C GLY A 68 -14.05 -18.62 2.83
N ALA A 69 -14.01 -17.29 2.90
CA ALA A 69 -15.15 -16.46 3.27
C ALA A 69 -15.45 -15.45 2.17
N GLU A 70 -16.71 -15.34 1.81
CA GLU A 70 -17.18 -14.20 1.05
C GLU A 70 -17.10 -12.95 1.94
N ILE A 71 -16.47 -11.92 1.43
CA ILE A 71 -16.34 -10.65 2.11
C ILE A 71 -17.10 -9.57 1.32
N THR A 72 -17.64 -8.61 2.05
CA THR A 72 -18.28 -7.45 1.41
C THR A 72 -17.26 -6.68 0.59
N ASP A 73 -17.71 -6.06 -0.48
CA ASP A 73 -16.89 -5.21 -1.32
C ASP A 73 -15.97 -4.32 -0.48
N TYR A 74 -14.68 -4.36 -0.81
CA TYR A 74 -13.66 -3.46 -0.30
C TYR A 74 -13.22 -3.64 1.17
N THR A 75 -13.74 -4.62 1.89
CA THR A 75 -13.29 -4.90 3.26
C THR A 75 -11.77 -5.12 3.31
N MET A 76 -11.23 -5.79 2.31
CA MET A 76 -9.82 -6.17 2.27
C MET A 76 -8.90 -5.11 1.66
N GLU A 77 -9.44 -3.99 1.19
CA GLU A 77 -8.64 -2.84 0.77
C GLU A 77 -8.19 -1.98 1.96
N GLY A 78 -8.68 -2.32 3.15
CA GLY A 78 -8.40 -1.58 4.37
C GLY A 78 -6.96 -1.70 4.86
N ILE A 79 -6.73 -1.04 5.96
CA ILE A 79 -5.46 -0.99 6.66
C ILE A 79 -5.19 -2.35 7.30
N TYR A 80 -3.93 -2.77 7.36
CA TYR A 80 -3.52 -3.95 8.11
C TYR A 80 -2.13 -3.76 8.72
N ASP A 81 -1.83 -4.49 9.81
CA ASP A 81 -0.57 -4.42 10.55
C ASP A 81 0.21 -5.74 10.59
N GLY A 82 -0.19 -6.73 9.81
CA GLY A 82 0.38 -8.07 9.82
C GLY A 82 -0.31 -9.04 10.79
N LYS A 83 -1.28 -8.58 11.60
CA LYS A 83 -2.09 -9.40 12.51
C LYS A 83 -3.58 -9.14 12.36
N TYR A 84 -3.95 -7.90 12.10
CA TYR A 84 -5.33 -7.44 12.03
C TYR A 84 -5.56 -6.59 10.79
N TYR A 85 -6.81 -6.57 10.37
CA TYR A 85 -7.34 -5.60 9.42
C TYR A 85 -8.05 -4.47 10.18
N TYR A 86 -8.00 -3.28 9.62
CA TYR A 86 -8.71 -2.12 10.16
C TYR A 86 -9.47 -1.41 9.05
N GLN A 87 -10.71 -1.03 9.31
CA GLN A 87 -11.54 -0.36 8.32
C GLN A 87 -12.59 0.54 8.94
N VAL A 88 -13.08 1.47 8.15
CA VAL A 88 -14.36 2.15 8.38
C VAL A 88 -15.43 1.36 7.62
N PRO A 89 -16.43 0.77 8.29
CA PRO A 89 -17.50 0.04 7.64
C PRO A 89 -18.46 0.98 6.88
N VAL A 90 -19.36 0.42 6.08
CA VAL A 90 -20.34 1.18 5.29
C VAL A 90 -21.22 2.08 6.16
N SER A 91 -21.46 1.71 7.43
CA SER A 91 -22.17 2.55 8.40
C SER A 91 -21.48 3.88 8.70
N SER A 92 -20.18 4.00 8.44
CA SER A 92 -19.40 5.24 8.54
C SER A 92 -19.29 5.88 9.94
N ASP A 93 -19.80 5.22 10.98
CA ASP A 93 -19.88 5.77 12.34
C ASP A 93 -18.81 5.26 13.29
N ARG A 94 -17.99 4.31 12.84
CA ARG A 94 -17.00 3.63 13.67
C ARG A 94 -15.77 3.19 12.90
N PHE A 95 -14.76 2.77 13.64
CA PHE A 95 -13.58 2.10 13.12
C PHE A 95 -13.57 0.67 13.66
N SER A 96 -13.38 -0.32 12.80
CA SER A 96 -13.44 -1.73 13.15
C SER A 96 -12.07 -2.38 13.03
N LYS A 97 -11.69 -3.17 14.03
CA LYS A 97 -10.55 -4.10 14.04
C LYS A 97 -11.06 -5.50 13.75
N LEU A 98 -10.51 -6.12 12.72
CA LEU A 98 -10.97 -7.39 12.18
C LEU A 98 -9.83 -8.39 12.10
N GLN A 99 -10.18 -9.67 12.20
CA GLN A 99 -9.27 -10.78 11.98
C GLN A 99 -9.95 -11.80 11.08
N PHE A 100 -9.20 -12.32 10.11
CA PHE A 100 -9.62 -13.46 9.33
C PHE A 100 -9.13 -14.73 10.01
N LYS A 101 -10.06 -15.56 10.49
CA LYS A 101 -9.74 -16.79 11.22
C LYS A 101 -10.76 -17.88 10.94
N GLY A 102 -10.27 -19.07 10.63
CA GLY A 102 -11.15 -20.24 10.37
C GLY A 102 -12.10 -19.97 9.21
N ASN A 103 -11.62 -19.37 8.14
CA ASN A 103 -12.39 -18.98 6.95
C ASN A 103 -13.59 -18.05 7.27
N LYS A 104 -13.43 -17.19 8.27
CA LYS A 104 -14.43 -16.18 8.62
C LYS A 104 -13.78 -14.88 8.98
N MET A 105 -14.36 -13.78 8.49
CA MET A 105 -14.02 -12.45 8.96
C MET A 105 -14.72 -12.21 10.29
N GLN A 106 -13.95 -11.91 11.34
CA GLN A 106 -14.43 -11.68 12.69
C GLN A 106 -14.12 -10.25 13.12
N ILE A 107 -15.11 -9.58 13.70
CA ILE A 107 -14.89 -8.31 14.38
C ILE A 107 -14.26 -8.62 15.73
N VAL A 108 -13.05 -8.10 15.94
CA VAL A 108 -12.32 -8.21 17.21
C VAL A 108 -12.77 -7.11 18.15
N GLN A 109 -12.84 -5.89 17.64
CA GLN A 109 -13.24 -4.71 18.40
C GLN A 109 -13.72 -3.59 17.48
N GLU A 110 -14.58 -2.72 17.99
CA GLU A 110 -15.05 -1.54 17.29
C GLU A 110 -15.00 -0.32 18.20
N GLN A 111 -14.70 0.83 17.60
CA GLN A 111 -14.69 2.12 18.26
C GLN A 111 -15.52 3.12 17.48
N LYS A 112 -16.57 3.67 18.07
CA LYS A 112 -17.32 4.79 17.50
C LYS A 112 -16.43 6.04 17.42
N PHE A 113 -16.55 6.76 16.32
CA PHE A 113 -15.99 8.11 16.23
C PHE A 113 -16.74 9.06 17.19
N VAL A 114 -16.02 10.05 17.69
CA VAL A 114 -16.59 11.04 18.64
C VAL A 114 -17.22 12.20 17.88
N THR A 115 -16.45 12.81 16.98
CA THR A 115 -16.87 13.99 16.18
C THR A 115 -16.78 13.76 14.69
N ASN A 116 -15.77 13.04 14.24
CA ASN A 116 -15.53 12.79 12.83
C ASN A 116 -16.31 11.58 12.34
N THR A 117 -16.61 11.57 11.05
CA THR A 117 -17.13 10.39 10.35
C THR A 117 -16.40 10.22 9.02
N TYR A 118 -16.18 8.99 8.63
CA TYR A 118 -15.45 8.66 7.40
C TYR A 118 -16.32 7.77 6.51
N LYS A 119 -16.28 8.01 5.21
CA LYS A 119 -16.89 7.05 4.27
C LYS A 119 -15.94 5.89 4.05
N ALA A 120 -16.50 4.69 3.94
CA ALA A 120 -15.73 3.52 3.54
C ALA A 120 -14.90 3.82 2.28
N ARG A 121 -13.62 3.43 2.28
CA ARG A 121 -12.64 3.64 1.20
C ARG A 121 -12.23 5.10 0.91
N ASN A 122 -12.83 6.09 1.54
CA ASN A 122 -12.52 7.52 1.29
C ASN A 122 -11.69 8.11 2.42
N TYR A 123 -10.68 7.40 2.87
CA TYR A 123 -9.71 7.87 3.86
C TYR A 123 -8.31 7.34 3.51
N THR A 124 -7.32 8.01 4.04
CA THR A 124 -5.91 7.64 3.97
C THR A 124 -5.37 7.46 5.38
N HIS A 125 -4.25 6.78 5.54
CA HIS A 125 -3.70 6.51 6.85
C HIS A 125 -2.18 6.59 6.91
N ALA A 126 -1.65 6.70 8.12
CA ALA A 126 -0.25 6.48 8.42
C ALA A 126 -0.09 5.91 9.84
N TRP A 127 0.83 4.97 9.99
CA TRP A 127 1.25 4.48 11.29
C TRP A 127 2.28 5.44 11.89
N LEU A 128 1.98 6.01 13.05
CA LEU A 128 2.89 6.88 13.80
C LEU A 128 3.82 6.06 14.71
N SER A 129 3.35 4.91 15.14
CA SER A 129 4.07 3.86 15.87
C SER A 129 3.35 2.53 15.64
N ASP A 130 3.83 1.44 16.24
CA ASP A 130 3.26 0.09 16.09
C ASP A 130 1.79 0.01 16.54
N ASN A 131 1.34 0.90 17.41
CA ASN A 131 -0.03 0.94 17.93
C ASN A 131 -0.73 2.30 17.77
N SER A 132 -0.12 3.26 17.10
CA SER A 132 -0.73 4.57 16.87
C SER A 132 -1.00 4.79 15.38
N LEU A 133 -2.28 4.74 15.03
CA LEU A 133 -2.76 4.91 13.67
C LEU A 133 -3.41 6.29 13.49
N MET A 134 -2.98 7.02 12.48
CA MET A 134 -3.62 8.25 12.02
C MET A 134 -4.45 7.94 10.77
N ILE A 135 -5.71 8.35 10.77
CA ILE A 135 -6.55 8.36 9.55
C ILE A 135 -6.95 9.79 9.21
N MET A 136 -6.99 10.10 7.94
CA MET A 136 -7.37 11.42 7.42
C MET A 136 -8.25 11.29 6.18
N SER A 137 -9.13 12.25 6.01
CA SER A 137 -10.02 12.36 4.86
C SER A 137 -10.58 13.77 4.79
N THR A 138 -11.51 14.01 3.87
CA THR A 138 -12.38 15.18 3.93
C THR A 138 -13.68 14.86 4.66
N ASN A 139 -14.31 15.89 5.26
CA ASN A 139 -15.67 15.78 5.80
C ASN A 139 -16.70 15.44 4.70
N GLY A 140 -17.94 15.17 5.09
CA GLY A 140 -19.00 14.78 4.14
C GLY A 140 -19.28 15.82 3.03
N ALA A 141 -19.00 17.09 3.28
CA ALA A 141 -19.14 18.19 2.31
C ALA A 141 -17.87 18.42 1.47
N HIS A 142 -16.77 17.76 1.78
CA HIS A 142 -15.44 17.92 1.18
C HIS A 142 -14.86 19.34 1.28
N THR A 143 -15.25 20.08 2.32
CA THR A 143 -14.80 21.47 2.57
C THR A 143 -13.80 21.57 3.71
N GLN A 144 -13.54 20.49 4.43
CA GLN A 144 -12.60 20.43 5.53
C GLN A 144 -11.83 19.13 5.46
N ILE A 145 -10.54 19.14 5.83
CA ILE A 145 -9.74 17.93 6.03
C ILE A 145 -9.80 17.58 7.50
N ILE A 146 -10.32 16.39 7.79
CA ILE A 146 -10.51 15.83 9.13
C ILE A 146 -9.48 14.76 9.43
N TRP A 147 -9.15 14.59 10.69
CA TRP A 147 -8.21 13.59 11.16
C TRP A 147 -8.69 12.92 12.45
N THR A 148 -8.33 11.66 12.64
CA THR A 148 -8.56 10.88 13.86
C THR A 148 -7.31 10.06 14.16
N ARG A 149 -6.85 10.12 15.40
CA ARG A 149 -5.76 9.28 15.92
C ARG A 149 -6.32 8.20 16.81
N LEU A 150 -5.92 6.97 16.55
CA LEU A 150 -6.40 5.78 17.20
C LEU A 150 -5.23 5.01 17.85
N ASN A 151 -5.41 4.54 19.08
CA ASN A 151 -4.60 3.48 19.65
C ASN A 151 -5.21 2.13 19.22
N THR A 152 -4.44 1.32 18.50
CA THR A 152 -4.95 0.05 17.95
C THR A 152 -4.89 -1.13 18.90
N ASP A 153 -4.20 -1.01 20.05
CA ASP A 153 -4.19 -2.06 21.07
C ASP A 153 -5.57 -2.17 21.75
N ASP A 154 -6.10 -1.03 22.17
CA ASP A 154 -7.39 -0.94 22.88
C ASP A 154 -8.49 -0.25 22.07
N MET A 155 -8.21 0.12 20.82
CA MET A 155 -9.11 0.82 19.90
C MET A 155 -9.62 2.16 20.43
N THR A 156 -8.89 2.81 21.34
CA THR A 156 -9.30 4.13 21.85
C THR A 156 -8.90 5.26 20.90
N ILE A 157 -9.78 6.24 20.75
CA ILE A 157 -9.49 7.47 20.02
C ILE A 157 -8.72 8.41 20.94
N SER A 158 -7.47 8.70 20.58
CA SER A 158 -6.60 9.59 21.33
C SER A 158 -6.68 11.06 20.88
N GLY A 159 -7.35 11.34 19.78
CA GLY A 159 -7.61 12.68 19.28
C GLY A 159 -8.37 12.70 17.97
N GLU A 160 -9.18 13.72 17.78
CA GLU A 160 -9.91 14.03 16.54
C GLU A 160 -9.91 15.53 16.30
N GLY A 161 -9.99 15.92 15.04
CA GLY A 161 -10.08 17.33 14.70
C GLY A 161 -10.13 17.61 13.20
N THR A 162 -9.95 18.88 12.90
CA THR A 162 -9.94 19.42 11.53
C THR A 162 -8.65 20.19 11.33
N LEU A 163 -8.03 20.09 10.15
CA LEU A 163 -6.87 20.90 9.81
C LEU A 163 -7.30 22.37 9.56
N PRO A 164 -6.50 23.35 9.98
CA PRO A 164 -6.80 24.77 9.83
C PRO A 164 -6.41 25.26 8.42
N ILE A 165 -7.00 24.67 7.38
CA ILE A 165 -6.80 25.06 5.98
C ILE A 165 -8.15 25.26 5.28
N GLU A 166 -8.14 26.08 4.25
CA GLU A 166 -9.32 26.40 3.43
C GLU A 166 -9.15 25.88 2.01
N VAL A 167 -10.28 25.63 1.34
CA VAL A 167 -10.28 25.32 -0.09
C VAL A 167 -9.74 26.54 -0.86
N ALA A 168 -8.84 26.28 -1.81
CA ALA A 168 -8.20 27.35 -2.57
C ALA A 168 -9.22 28.16 -3.39
N GLU A 169 -8.92 29.45 -3.59
CA GLU A 169 -9.73 30.35 -4.40
C GLU A 169 -9.99 29.78 -5.80
N GLY A 170 -11.24 29.87 -6.25
CA GLY A 170 -11.69 29.34 -7.55
C GLY A 170 -12.05 27.86 -7.55
N TYR A 171 -11.94 27.18 -6.40
CA TYR A 171 -12.36 25.80 -6.18
C TYR A 171 -13.42 25.75 -5.08
N ASN A 172 -14.16 24.64 -5.00
CA ASN A 172 -15.28 24.49 -4.07
C ASN A 172 -15.03 23.41 -3.01
N VAL A 173 -14.16 22.44 -3.31
CA VAL A 173 -13.95 21.27 -2.46
C VAL A 173 -12.51 20.76 -2.55
N PHE A 174 -12.10 20.03 -1.52
CA PHE A 174 -10.88 19.23 -1.55
C PHE A 174 -11.07 17.90 -2.31
N THR A 175 -9.98 17.25 -2.69
CA THR A 175 -9.97 15.82 -3.06
C THR A 175 -10.73 15.02 -1.99
N THR A 176 -11.52 14.06 -2.39
CA THR A 176 -12.32 13.21 -1.49
C THR A 176 -11.45 12.50 -0.44
N SER A 177 -10.30 12.03 -0.86
CA SER A 177 -9.24 11.53 0.00
C SER A 177 -7.90 12.03 -0.49
N GLY A 178 -6.96 12.23 0.41
CA GLY A 178 -5.57 12.52 0.09
C GLY A 178 -4.71 11.26 0.19
N ALA A 179 -3.40 11.44 0.13
CA ALA A 179 -2.43 10.42 0.52
C ALA A 179 -1.67 10.92 1.75
N LEU A 180 -1.52 10.07 2.75
CA LEU A 180 -0.86 10.40 4.02
C LEU A 180 0.41 9.56 4.18
N ALA A 181 1.50 10.20 4.59
CA ALA A 181 2.74 9.52 4.96
C ALA A 181 3.32 10.12 6.24
N TYR A 182 3.91 9.27 7.07
CA TYR A 182 4.61 9.70 8.28
C TYR A 182 6.09 9.42 8.16
N ARG A 183 6.91 10.45 8.19
CA ARG A 183 8.38 10.33 8.22
C ARG A 183 8.87 10.36 9.65
N LYS A 184 9.36 9.21 10.10
CA LYS A 184 9.77 8.99 11.49
C LYS A 184 10.98 9.83 11.89
N SER A 185 11.95 10.00 10.99
CA SER A 185 13.25 10.64 11.30
C SER A 185 13.15 12.09 11.75
N ASP A 186 12.14 12.82 11.31
CA ASP A 186 11.91 14.22 11.68
C ASP A 186 10.51 14.48 12.26
N ASN A 187 9.77 13.41 12.53
CA ASN A 187 8.43 13.47 13.14
C ASN A 187 7.49 14.37 12.35
N LYS A 188 7.33 14.11 11.04
CA LYS A 188 6.45 14.89 10.18
C LYS A 188 5.45 14.02 9.44
N LEU A 189 4.21 14.52 9.37
CA LEU A 189 3.20 13.99 8.45
C LEU A 189 3.24 14.80 7.15
N PHE A 190 3.09 14.08 6.05
CA PHE A 190 2.92 14.63 4.71
C PHE A 190 1.53 14.25 4.22
N TYR A 191 0.71 15.23 3.90
CA TYR A 191 -0.61 15.00 3.33
C TYR A 191 -0.67 15.59 1.94
N PHE A 192 -0.86 14.74 0.95
CA PHE A 192 -0.93 15.11 -0.47
C PHE A 192 -2.38 15.23 -0.89
N TYR A 193 -2.74 16.33 -1.53
CA TYR A 193 -4.12 16.62 -1.96
C TYR A 193 -4.14 17.60 -3.14
N TYR A 194 -5.31 17.85 -3.66
CA TYR A 194 -5.59 18.91 -4.63
C TYR A 194 -7.01 19.42 -4.44
N ASN A 195 -7.32 20.61 -4.99
CA ASN A 195 -8.65 21.19 -4.95
C ASN A 195 -9.44 20.84 -6.21
N LYS A 196 -10.77 20.84 -6.10
CA LYS A 196 -11.72 20.50 -7.17
C LYS A 196 -12.84 21.52 -7.21
N LYS A 197 -13.41 21.72 -8.42
CA LYS A 197 -14.62 22.53 -8.58
C LYS A 197 -15.89 21.79 -8.25
N GLU A 198 -15.89 20.47 -8.38
CA GLU A 198 -17.07 19.62 -8.21
C GLU A 198 -16.81 18.46 -7.25
N THR A 199 -17.84 18.08 -6.50
CA THR A 199 -17.77 16.99 -5.52
C THR A 199 -17.79 15.60 -6.17
N SER A 200 -18.35 15.50 -7.37
CA SER A 200 -18.57 14.21 -8.05
C SER A 200 -17.69 14.04 -9.27
N GLY A 201 -17.32 12.79 -9.50
CA GLY A 201 -16.85 12.34 -10.78
C GLY A 201 -15.37 12.45 -11.06
N SER A 202 -15.00 11.71 -12.06
CA SER A 202 -13.69 11.68 -12.68
C SER A 202 -13.44 12.86 -13.62
N ASN A 203 -14.16 13.99 -13.47
CA ASN A 203 -13.98 15.11 -14.36
C ASN A 203 -12.65 15.80 -14.09
N LYS A 204 -11.60 15.32 -14.75
CA LYS A 204 -10.22 15.78 -14.61
C LYS A 204 -10.05 17.27 -14.96
N THR A 205 -10.99 17.85 -15.70
CA THR A 205 -10.95 19.26 -16.08
C THR A 205 -11.35 20.21 -14.93
N SER A 206 -12.01 19.69 -13.91
CA SER A 206 -12.40 20.45 -12.72
C SER A 206 -11.36 20.46 -11.59
N ASN A 207 -10.33 19.62 -11.71
CA ASN A 207 -9.27 19.52 -10.72
C ASN A 207 -8.21 20.60 -10.91
N GLU A 208 -7.52 20.96 -9.83
CA GLU A 208 -6.24 21.65 -9.94
C GLU A 208 -5.31 20.86 -10.87
N PRO A 209 -4.55 21.50 -11.77
CA PRO A 209 -3.63 20.83 -12.68
C PRO A 209 -2.32 20.36 -12.00
N PHE A 210 -2.23 20.49 -10.69
CA PHE A 210 -1.12 20.10 -9.81
C PHE A 210 -1.69 19.61 -8.48
N PHE A 211 -0.85 19.19 -7.57
CA PHE A 211 -1.27 18.85 -6.21
C PHE A 211 -0.45 19.60 -5.16
N ARG A 212 -0.90 19.51 -3.91
CA ARG A 212 -0.37 20.23 -2.77
C ARG A 212 0.14 19.26 -1.73
N ILE A 213 1.11 19.73 -0.97
CA ILE A 213 1.71 19.01 0.15
C ILE A 213 1.50 19.81 1.41
N LEU A 214 0.83 19.26 2.39
CA LEU A 214 0.87 19.78 3.75
C LEU A 214 1.95 19.06 4.54
N VAL A 215 2.78 19.84 5.22
CA VAL A 215 3.70 19.33 6.24
C VAL A 215 3.07 19.65 7.58
N ILE A 216 2.81 18.61 8.36
CA ILE A 216 1.99 18.69 9.57
C ILE A 216 2.82 18.17 10.74
N ASP A 217 2.79 18.88 11.86
CA ASP A 217 3.27 18.37 13.14
C ASP A 217 2.28 17.32 13.68
N PRO A 218 2.68 16.04 13.86
CA PRO A 218 1.74 14.99 14.25
C PRO A 218 1.27 15.09 15.70
N VAL A 219 1.88 15.91 16.54
CA VAL A 219 1.49 16.07 17.95
C VAL A 219 0.39 17.10 18.09
N SER A 220 0.63 18.31 17.57
CA SER A 220 -0.31 19.43 17.64
C SER A 220 -1.32 19.45 16.50
N MET A 221 -1.08 18.70 15.43
CA MET A 221 -1.83 18.74 14.17
C MET A 221 -1.85 20.13 13.52
N SER A 222 -0.84 20.95 13.79
CA SER A 222 -0.65 22.23 13.12
C SER A 222 -0.01 22.02 11.74
N VAL A 223 -0.50 22.77 10.76
CA VAL A 223 0.10 22.83 9.42
C VAL A 223 1.31 23.77 9.48
N GLU A 224 2.50 23.21 9.30
CA GLU A 224 3.75 23.98 9.30
C GLU A 224 4.07 24.57 7.94
N LYS A 225 3.69 23.86 6.88
CA LYS A 225 3.92 24.30 5.48
C LYS A 225 2.80 23.80 4.58
N GLU A 226 2.48 24.63 3.59
CA GLU A 226 1.70 24.23 2.42
C GLU A 226 2.55 24.53 1.18
N ILE A 227 2.74 23.50 0.35
CA ILE A 227 3.61 23.55 -0.82
C ILE A 227 2.77 23.20 -2.05
N ILE A 228 2.91 23.97 -3.12
CA ILE A 228 2.32 23.65 -4.42
C ILE A 228 3.37 22.94 -5.25
N ASN A 229 3.08 21.69 -5.63
CA ASN A 229 3.97 20.90 -6.45
C ASN A 229 3.46 20.80 -7.90
N LYS A 230 4.35 21.09 -8.85
CA LYS A 230 4.06 21.09 -10.29
C LYS A 230 4.82 20.00 -11.06
N GLU A 231 5.53 19.11 -10.38
CA GLU A 231 6.26 18.00 -11.01
C GLU A 231 5.31 16.97 -11.65
N ALA A 232 4.09 16.86 -11.13
CA ALA A 232 3.05 16.03 -11.71
C ALA A 232 1.68 16.70 -11.59
N ALA A 233 0.75 16.26 -12.41
CA ALA A 233 -0.61 16.79 -12.43
C ALA A 233 -1.46 16.24 -11.30
N GLN A 234 -1.28 14.98 -10.93
CA GLN A 234 -2.10 14.31 -9.90
C GLN A 234 -1.39 13.09 -9.31
N MET A 235 -1.82 12.73 -8.09
CA MET A 235 -1.48 11.46 -7.45
C MET A 235 -2.21 10.28 -8.09
N THR A 236 -1.68 9.09 -7.97
CA THR A 236 -2.29 7.86 -8.47
C THR A 236 -2.66 6.93 -7.32
N PRO A 237 -3.81 6.29 -7.35
CA PRO A 237 -5.09 6.72 -7.94
C PRO A 237 -5.71 7.82 -7.10
N SER A 238 -6.57 8.63 -7.67
CA SER A 238 -7.10 9.83 -7.01
C SER A 238 -8.50 9.67 -6.40
N ALA A 239 -9.06 8.47 -6.35
CA ALA A 239 -10.46 8.27 -5.99
C ALA A 239 -10.67 7.70 -4.57
N TYR A 240 -9.77 6.85 -4.08
CA TYR A 240 -9.95 6.10 -2.84
C TYR A 240 -8.67 6.12 -2.00
N GLY A 241 -8.78 6.54 -0.73
CA GLY A 241 -7.63 6.75 0.16
C GLY A 241 -6.86 5.47 0.45
N GLU A 242 -7.53 4.36 0.70
CA GLU A 242 -6.87 3.08 1.00
C GLU A 242 -6.00 2.60 -0.16
N LEU A 243 -6.42 2.84 -1.38
CA LEU A 243 -5.64 2.49 -2.57
C LEU A 243 -4.40 3.37 -2.72
N LEU A 244 -4.47 4.62 -2.27
CA LEU A 244 -3.36 5.56 -2.33
C LEU A 244 -2.17 5.12 -1.47
N GLN A 245 -2.40 4.33 -0.41
CA GLN A 245 -1.32 3.81 0.45
C GLN A 245 -0.38 2.86 -0.31
N GLN A 246 -0.83 2.25 -1.39
CA GLN A 246 0.00 1.42 -2.26
C GLN A 246 0.79 2.22 -3.29
N THR A 247 0.75 3.54 -3.22
CA THR A 247 1.44 4.47 -4.12
C THR A 247 2.54 5.26 -3.43
N ILE A 248 2.74 5.04 -2.12
CA ILE A 248 3.67 5.79 -1.28
C ILE A 248 4.52 4.83 -0.44
N PHE A 249 5.81 5.13 -0.29
CA PHE A 249 6.73 4.38 0.58
C PHE A 249 7.92 5.24 1.00
N PHE A 250 8.65 4.75 2.00
CA PHE A 250 9.97 5.27 2.38
C PHE A 250 11.05 4.25 2.05
N ASP A 251 12.22 4.72 1.63
CA ASP A 251 13.41 3.89 1.55
C ASP A 251 14.13 3.83 2.91
N GLU A 252 15.22 3.04 3.00
CA GLU A 252 16.04 2.91 4.22
C GLU A 252 16.74 4.20 4.66
N ASN A 253 16.78 5.20 3.80
CA ASN A 253 17.33 6.51 4.09
C ASN A 253 16.26 7.54 4.49
N ASP A 254 15.02 7.12 4.71
CA ASP A 254 13.86 7.98 4.97
C ASP A 254 13.53 8.98 3.84
N ASN A 255 13.93 8.70 2.61
CA ASN A 255 13.39 9.41 1.46
C ASN A 255 11.98 8.89 1.19
N LEU A 256 11.05 9.83 1.01
CA LEU A 256 9.66 9.52 0.66
C LEU A 256 9.52 9.45 -0.86
N TYR A 257 8.82 8.43 -1.34
CA TYR A 257 8.47 8.28 -2.75
C TYR A 257 6.95 8.24 -2.92
N LEU A 258 6.46 8.91 -3.95
CA LEU A 258 5.05 8.96 -4.31
C LEU A 258 4.86 8.67 -5.79
N SER A 259 4.00 7.70 -6.11
CA SER A 259 3.51 7.49 -7.46
C SER A 259 2.51 8.60 -7.82
N ALA A 260 2.78 9.27 -8.93
CA ALA A 260 1.94 10.32 -9.48
C ALA A 260 1.80 10.14 -11.00
N PHE A 261 1.10 11.03 -11.68
CA PHE A 261 1.00 10.98 -13.13
C PHE A 261 0.83 12.34 -13.77
N ASN A 262 1.26 12.43 -15.00
CA ASN A 262 1.01 13.52 -15.93
C ASN A 262 -0.03 13.12 -16.97
N VAL A 263 -0.77 14.09 -17.47
CA VAL A 263 -1.74 13.89 -18.54
C VAL A 263 -1.17 14.43 -19.84
N VAL A 264 -0.90 13.54 -20.78
CA VAL A 264 -0.42 13.90 -22.12
C VAL A 264 -1.40 13.38 -23.15
N SER A 265 -1.93 14.25 -24.00
CA SER A 265 -2.91 13.87 -25.03
C SER A 265 -4.10 13.04 -24.48
N LYS A 266 -4.64 13.45 -23.33
CA LYS A 266 -5.73 12.79 -22.60
C LYS A 266 -5.41 11.41 -22.03
N LYS A 267 -4.16 10.96 -22.10
CA LYS A 267 -3.69 9.71 -21.50
C LYS A 267 -2.85 10.02 -20.25
N ASN A 268 -2.89 9.12 -19.28
CA ASN A 268 -2.11 9.26 -18.03
C ASN A 268 -0.80 8.50 -18.18
N TYR A 269 0.29 9.15 -17.80
CA TYR A 269 1.64 8.58 -17.76
C TYR A 269 2.20 8.72 -16.35
N GLY A 270 2.57 7.60 -15.75
CA GLY A 270 3.06 7.54 -14.39
C GLY A 270 4.43 8.19 -14.23
N CYS A 271 4.71 8.62 -13.02
CA CYS A 271 6.03 9.01 -12.54
C CYS A 271 6.18 8.58 -11.09
N LEU A 272 7.41 8.42 -10.64
CA LEU A 272 7.73 8.14 -9.23
C LEU A 272 8.62 9.26 -8.71
N LEU A 273 8.00 10.16 -7.92
CA LEU A 273 8.62 11.35 -7.36
C LEU A 273 9.29 11.03 -6.03
N ARG A 274 10.25 11.87 -5.59
CA ARG A 274 10.97 11.70 -4.33
C ARG A 274 11.05 13.00 -3.53
N ILE A 275 10.76 12.92 -2.23
CA ILE A 275 11.14 13.93 -1.23
C ILE A 275 12.30 13.38 -0.43
N LYS A 276 13.46 14.04 -0.48
CA LYS A 276 14.63 13.63 0.29
C LYS A 276 14.40 13.77 1.80
N LYS A 277 15.07 12.96 2.59
CA LYS A 277 15.14 13.14 4.04
C LYS A 277 15.49 14.59 4.39
N GLY A 278 14.72 15.20 5.31
CA GLY A 278 14.90 16.59 5.72
C GLY A 278 14.38 17.65 4.74
N ALA A 279 14.01 17.26 3.50
CA ALA A 279 13.29 18.14 2.58
C ALA A 279 11.78 18.02 2.78
N PHE A 280 11.01 18.99 2.27
CA PHE A 280 9.55 19.02 2.37
C PHE A 280 8.86 19.05 1.01
N ASP A 281 9.61 19.30 -0.06
CA ASP A 281 9.12 19.30 -1.43
C ASP A 281 9.83 18.24 -2.26
N PHE A 282 9.23 17.88 -3.39
CA PHE A 282 9.83 16.94 -4.31
C PHE A 282 11.11 17.50 -4.93
N GLU A 283 12.06 16.62 -5.14
CA GLU A 283 13.29 16.91 -5.83
C GLU A 283 13.03 17.28 -7.29
N GLU A 284 13.42 18.50 -7.68
CA GLU A 284 13.21 19.00 -9.03
C GLU A 284 13.83 18.09 -10.09
N GLY A 285 13.03 17.76 -11.11
CA GLY A 285 13.44 16.89 -12.22
C GLY A 285 13.72 15.43 -11.83
N TYR A 286 13.40 15.01 -10.61
CA TYR A 286 13.52 13.61 -10.23
C TYR A 286 12.30 12.81 -10.67
N ASN A 287 12.51 11.76 -11.44
CA ASN A 287 11.55 10.74 -11.75
C ASN A 287 12.24 9.38 -11.84
N ALA A 288 11.87 8.44 -10.96
CA ALA A 288 12.42 7.08 -11.00
C ALA A 288 11.64 6.12 -11.92
N PHE A 289 10.58 6.59 -12.55
CA PHE A 289 9.79 5.85 -13.55
C PHE A 289 9.80 6.60 -14.89
N PRO A 290 10.98 6.74 -15.52
CA PRO A 290 11.08 7.36 -16.85
C PRO A 290 10.43 6.46 -17.91
N ASP A 291 10.09 7.04 -19.04
CA ASP A 291 9.52 6.34 -20.19
C ASP A 291 8.26 5.52 -19.89
N ALA A 292 7.43 6.02 -18.97
CA ALA A 292 6.19 5.39 -18.56
C ALA A 292 5.29 5.11 -19.77
N LYS A 293 4.87 3.87 -19.93
CA LYS A 293 3.92 3.48 -20.99
C LYS A 293 2.46 3.79 -20.62
N GLY A 294 2.18 3.96 -19.35
CA GLY A 294 0.86 4.27 -18.79
C GLY A 294 0.96 4.64 -17.32
N LYS A 295 -0.14 4.51 -16.56
CA LYS A 295 -0.16 4.78 -15.12
C LYS A 295 0.77 3.84 -14.36
N LEU A 296 1.47 4.37 -13.37
CA LEU A 296 2.07 3.62 -12.27
C LEU A 296 1.00 3.47 -11.18
N LEU A 297 0.45 2.28 -10.98
CA LEU A 297 -0.71 2.06 -10.13
C LEU A 297 -0.33 1.76 -8.68
N THR A 298 0.50 0.75 -8.46
CA THR A 298 0.97 0.37 -7.12
C THR A 298 2.47 0.17 -7.10
N VAL A 299 3.08 0.43 -5.97
CA VAL A 299 4.51 0.27 -5.70
C VAL A 299 4.71 -0.44 -4.37
N GLN A 300 5.62 -1.41 -4.35
CA GLN A 300 6.03 -2.15 -3.16
C GLN A 300 7.54 -2.05 -3.02
N TYR A 301 8.02 -1.37 -1.98
CA TYR A 301 9.44 -1.29 -1.70
C TYR A 301 10.00 -2.65 -1.26
N LEU A 302 11.14 -3.04 -1.81
CA LEU A 302 11.78 -4.34 -1.58
C LEU A 302 13.15 -4.22 -0.88
N GLY A 303 13.57 -3.00 -0.55
CA GLY A 303 14.91 -2.71 -0.02
C GLY A 303 15.95 -2.44 -1.11
N ASN A 304 17.07 -1.81 -0.70
CA ASN A 304 18.23 -1.50 -1.56
C ASN A 304 17.85 -0.74 -2.85
N GLY A 305 16.89 0.17 -2.76
CA GLY A 305 16.44 0.98 -3.89
C GLY A 305 15.59 0.22 -4.92
N LYS A 306 15.17 -1.00 -4.65
CA LYS A 306 14.31 -1.80 -5.56
C LYS A 306 12.85 -1.67 -5.18
N VAL A 307 12.02 -1.50 -6.19
CA VAL A 307 10.56 -1.35 -6.05
C VAL A 307 9.87 -2.28 -7.03
N LEU A 308 8.99 -3.14 -6.56
CA LEU A 308 8.06 -3.86 -7.41
C LEU A 308 6.91 -2.93 -7.79
N ALA A 309 6.73 -2.71 -9.07
CA ALA A 309 5.75 -1.79 -9.63
C ALA A 309 4.71 -2.52 -10.49
N TYR A 310 3.43 -2.13 -10.35
CA TYR A 310 2.35 -2.54 -11.23
C TYR A 310 1.90 -1.35 -12.07
N SER A 311 1.97 -1.48 -13.38
CA SER A 311 1.85 -0.36 -14.32
C SER A 311 0.97 -0.72 -15.51
N GLY A 312 0.29 0.27 -16.08
CA GLY A 312 -0.46 0.14 -17.33
C GLY A 312 0.39 0.42 -18.57
N ASP A 313 -0.08 -0.06 -19.70
CA ASP A 313 0.45 0.24 -21.04
C ASP A 313 -0.64 0.83 -21.94
N ASN A 314 -0.60 2.13 -22.17
CA ASN A 314 -1.59 2.87 -22.95
C ASN A 314 -1.59 2.50 -24.46
N ALA A 315 -0.59 1.79 -24.95
CA ALA A 315 -0.56 1.29 -26.32
C ALA A 315 -1.37 -0.02 -26.47
N VAL A 316 -1.53 -0.76 -25.36
CA VAL A 316 -2.26 -2.04 -25.31
C VAL A 316 -3.71 -1.81 -24.89
N GLY A 317 -3.92 -1.02 -23.84
CA GLY A 317 -5.24 -0.69 -23.31
C GLY A 317 -5.17 0.33 -22.19
N SER A 318 -6.31 0.92 -21.83
CA SER A 318 -6.37 1.95 -20.79
C SER A 318 -7.51 1.76 -19.77
N SER A 319 -8.39 0.80 -20.02
CA SER A 319 -9.49 0.46 -19.13
C SER A 319 -9.03 -0.54 -18.05
N ILE A 320 -9.69 -0.53 -16.89
CA ILE A 320 -9.35 -1.40 -15.76
C ILE A 320 -9.41 -2.89 -16.12
N GLY A 321 -10.34 -3.28 -16.98
CA GLY A 321 -10.51 -4.68 -17.40
C GLY A 321 -9.60 -5.11 -18.55
N ASP A 322 -8.82 -4.19 -19.13
CA ASP A 322 -7.95 -4.54 -20.25
C ASP A 322 -6.77 -5.41 -19.79
N LEU A 323 -6.35 -6.34 -20.65
CA LEU A 323 -5.09 -7.08 -20.49
C LEU A 323 -3.91 -6.19 -20.90
N ALA A 324 -3.68 -5.14 -20.12
CA ALA A 324 -2.75 -4.07 -20.46
C ALA A 324 -1.83 -3.68 -19.29
N TYR A 325 -1.85 -4.44 -18.21
CA TYR A 325 -1.07 -4.12 -17.01
C TYR A 325 0.07 -5.13 -16.81
N TYR A 326 1.20 -4.68 -16.31
CA TYR A 326 2.40 -5.48 -16.14
C TYR A 326 3.16 -5.15 -14.86
N TYR A 327 3.96 -6.10 -14.40
CA TYR A 327 4.89 -5.88 -13.29
C TYR A 327 6.31 -5.62 -13.78
N SER A 328 6.99 -4.72 -13.08
CA SER A 328 8.38 -4.36 -13.33
C SER A 328 9.13 -4.10 -12.01
N ILE A 329 10.45 -4.15 -12.06
CA ILE A 329 11.31 -3.62 -11.00
C ILE A 329 11.79 -2.24 -11.41
N ILE A 330 11.54 -1.27 -10.55
CA ILE A 330 12.14 0.06 -10.62
C ILE A 330 13.34 0.07 -9.69
N ASP A 331 14.47 0.53 -10.19
CA ASP A 331 15.62 0.88 -9.36
C ASP A 331 15.64 2.40 -9.19
N VAL A 332 15.33 2.87 -7.99
CA VAL A 332 15.22 4.31 -7.71
C VAL A 332 16.57 5.04 -7.73
N ASN A 333 17.69 4.31 -7.59
CA ASN A 333 19.03 4.88 -7.60
C ASN A 333 19.50 5.12 -9.04
N SER A 334 19.37 4.11 -9.91
CA SER A 334 19.75 4.22 -11.33
C SER A 334 18.62 4.78 -12.21
N LYS A 335 17.40 4.90 -11.69
CA LYS A 335 16.18 5.31 -12.42
C LYS A 335 15.88 4.41 -13.61
N THR A 336 16.10 3.12 -13.45
CA THR A 336 15.84 2.12 -14.50
C THR A 336 14.59 1.33 -14.19
N VAL A 337 13.88 0.93 -15.24
CA VAL A 337 12.68 0.11 -15.16
C VAL A 337 12.88 -1.16 -15.96
N THR A 338 12.78 -2.31 -15.29
CA THR A 338 12.93 -3.62 -15.94
C THR A 338 11.64 -4.41 -15.80
N ARG A 339 10.97 -4.69 -16.93
CA ARG A 339 9.79 -5.55 -16.93
C ARG A 339 10.17 -6.97 -16.46
N LEU A 340 9.33 -7.57 -15.63
CA LEU A 340 9.59 -8.89 -15.09
C LEU A 340 9.42 -9.96 -16.17
N ALA A 341 10.33 -10.95 -16.14
CA ALA A 341 10.34 -12.09 -17.05
C ALA A 341 10.44 -13.42 -16.27
N TYR A 342 9.80 -14.44 -16.77
CA TYR A 342 9.89 -15.82 -16.29
C TYR A 342 10.45 -16.71 -17.40
N ASN A 343 11.50 -17.46 -17.12
CA ASN A 343 12.20 -18.31 -18.11
C ASN A 343 12.60 -17.56 -19.39
N GLY A 344 13.07 -16.31 -19.25
CA GLY A 344 13.53 -15.49 -20.38
C GLY A 344 12.42 -14.84 -21.20
N THR A 345 11.15 -15.06 -20.86
CA THR A 345 10.00 -14.42 -21.54
C THR A 345 9.31 -13.44 -20.59
N GLU A 346 9.00 -12.25 -21.07
CA GLU A 346 8.23 -11.28 -20.28
C GLU A 346 6.92 -11.89 -19.78
N ILE A 347 6.62 -11.66 -18.50
CA ILE A 347 5.34 -12.08 -17.92
C ILE A 347 4.21 -11.42 -18.74
N PRO A 348 3.19 -12.19 -19.15
CA PRO A 348 2.08 -11.67 -19.92
C PRO A 348 1.39 -10.48 -19.23
N TYR A 349 0.73 -9.65 -20.02
CA TYR A 349 -0.12 -8.61 -19.47
C TYR A 349 -1.23 -9.21 -18.61
N SER A 350 -1.47 -8.58 -17.46
CA SER A 350 -2.55 -8.87 -16.54
C SER A 350 -3.73 -7.95 -16.80
N SER A 351 -4.93 -8.43 -16.61
CA SER A 351 -6.04 -7.54 -16.29
C SER A 351 -6.02 -7.23 -14.82
N GLY A 352 -6.49 -6.09 -14.43
CA GLY A 352 -6.50 -5.79 -13.02
C GLY A 352 -7.40 -4.64 -12.65
N SER A 353 -7.87 -4.71 -11.44
CA SER A 353 -8.43 -3.58 -10.74
C SER A 353 -7.30 -2.75 -10.12
N PHE A 354 -7.64 -1.58 -9.59
CA PHE A 354 -6.72 -0.76 -8.81
C PHE A 354 -6.28 -1.45 -7.50
N SER A 355 -7.02 -2.46 -7.06
CA SER A 355 -6.76 -3.21 -5.84
C SER A 355 -5.74 -4.33 -6.00
N GLN A 356 -5.29 -4.63 -7.22
CA GLN A 356 -4.30 -5.68 -7.43
C GLN A 356 -2.97 -5.31 -6.76
N ARG A 357 -2.55 -6.13 -5.81
CA ARG A 357 -1.44 -5.83 -4.90
C ARG A 357 -0.50 -6.99 -4.76
N SER A 358 0.76 -6.63 -4.63
CA SER A 358 1.83 -7.53 -4.21
C SER A 358 2.01 -7.47 -2.70
N VAL A 359 2.71 -8.46 -2.16
CA VAL A 359 3.20 -8.45 -0.79
C VAL A 359 4.68 -8.84 -0.78
N PHE A 360 5.44 -8.19 0.08
CA PHE A 360 6.85 -8.48 0.30
C PHE A 360 7.06 -9.17 1.64
N ASN A 361 7.55 -10.40 1.61
CA ASN A 361 8.02 -11.11 2.79
C ASN A 361 9.50 -10.78 3.00
N ALA A 362 9.77 -9.89 3.94
CA ALA A 362 11.12 -9.40 4.22
C ALA A 362 12.06 -10.49 4.76
N ASN A 363 11.52 -11.48 5.50
CA ASN A 363 12.31 -12.59 6.04
C ASN A 363 12.76 -13.56 4.96
N GLU A 364 11.92 -13.80 3.97
CA GLU A 364 12.28 -14.63 2.81
C GLU A 364 13.00 -13.84 1.71
N LYS A 365 12.97 -12.52 1.76
CA LYS A 365 13.40 -11.59 0.69
C LYS A 365 12.70 -11.89 -0.64
N LYS A 366 11.40 -12.21 -0.57
CA LYS A 366 10.57 -12.54 -1.73
C LYS A 366 9.35 -11.64 -1.81
N ALA A 367 9.03 -11.21 -3.02
CA ALA A 367 7.79 -10.52 -3.32
C ALA A 367 6.85 -11.43 -4.11
N TYR A 368 5.62 -11.56 -3.63
CA TYR A 368 4.56 -12.35 -4.23
C TYR A 368 3.57 -11.43 -4.92
N PHE A 369 3.16 -11.77 -6.13
CA PHE A 369 2.22 -10.97 -6.90
C PHE A 369 1.37 -11.83 -7.84
N GLY A 370 0.12 -11.45 -8.01
CA GLY A 370 -0.82 -12.18 -8.86
C GLY A 370 -0.92 -11.60 -10.26
N VAL A 371 -1.10 -12.49 -11.23
CA VAL A 371 -1.27 -12.14 -12.63
C VAL A 371 -2.53 -12.82 -13.18
N ASN A 372 -3.45 -12.02 -13.73
CA ASN A 372 -4.66 -12.49 -14.37
C ASN A 372 -4.50 -12.34 -15.88
N THR A 373 -4.22 -13.43 -16.55
CA THR A 373 -4.19 -13.47 -18.02
C THR A 373 -5.53 -13.96 -18.60
N ALA A 374 -5.65 -13.98 -19.92
CA ALA A 374 -6.84 -14.52 -20.57
C ALA A 374 -7.04 -16.03 -20.29
N ASN A 375 -5.96 -16.75 -20.04
CA ASN A 375 -5.97 -18.21 -19.99
C ASN A 375 -5.66 -18.77 -18.60
N GLU A 376 -5.04 -17.97 -17.74
CA GLU A 376 -4.53 -18.46 -16.47
C GLU A 376 -4.47 -17.32 -15.44
N GLN A 377 -4.76 -17.67 -14.20
CA GLN A 377 -4.54 -16.84 -13.03
C GLN A 377 -3.52 -17.54 -12.13
N CYS A 378 -2.41 -16.87 -11.82
CA CYS A 378 -1.38 -17.47 -11.00
C CYS A 378 -0.58 -16.45 -10.20
N ILE A 379 0.11 -16.93 -9.19
CA ILE A 379 1.06 -16.17 -8.40
C ILE A 379 2.45 -16.31 -9.03
N TYR A 380 3.17 -15.21 -9.13
CA TYR A 380 4.60 -15.14 -9.39
C TYR A 380 5.35 -14.67 -8.15
N ILE A 381 6.62 -15.04 -8.08
CA ILE A 381 7.49 -14.76 -6.93
C ILE A 381 8.77 -14.15 -7.46
N TYR A 382 9.05 -12.93 -7.05
CA TYR A 382 10.32 -12.29 -7.32
C TYR A 382 11.25 -12.46 -6.12
N ASP A 383 12.39 -13.09 -6.33
CA ASP A 383 13.46 -13.23 -5.34
C ASP A 383 14.37 -12.01 -5.42
N VAL A 384 14.41 -11.21 -4.35
CA VAL A 384 15.17 -9.95 -4.31
C VAL A 384 16.67 -10.19 -4.29
N ALA A 385 17.11 -11.32 -3.71
CA ALA A 385 18.54 -11.63 -3.59
C ALA A 385 19.16 -12.04 -4.93
N THR A 386 18.40 -12.79 -5.75
CA THR A 386 18.89 -13.30 -7.04
C THR A 386 18.39 -12.50 -8.24
N GLY A 387 17.36 -11.67 -8.06
CA GLY A 387 16.70 -10.93 -9.15
C GLY A 387 15.90 -11.83 -10.10
N THR A 388 15.58 -13.06 -9.71
CA THR A 388 14.88 -14.04 -10.53
C THR A 388 13.40 -14.12 -10.21
N VAL A 389 12.62 -14.54 -11.20
CA VAL A 389 11.18 -14.81 -11.03
C VAL A 389 10.93 -16.30 -11.14
N THR A 390 10.13 -16.82 -10.21
CA THR A 390 9.59 -18.18 -10.27
C THR A 390 8.07 -18.14 -10.32
N LYS A 391 7.46 -19.19 -10.84
CA LYS A 391 6.02 -19.36 -10.82
C LYS A 391 5.62 -20.06 -9.52
N GLY A 392 4.61 -19.54 -8.86
CA GLY A 392 3.98 -20.13 -7.68
C GLY A 392 2.67 -20.83 -8.02
N ALA A 393 1.76 -20.88 -7.03
CA ALA A 393 0.48 -21.55 -7.15
C ALA A 393 -0.41 -20.88 -8.22
N SER A 394 -1.17 -21.71 -8.95
CA SER A 394 -2.26 -21.26 -9.81
C SER A 394 -3.54 -21.05 -9.00
N ILE A 395 -4.43 -20.22 -9.51
CA ILE A 395 -5.78 -20.00 -8.99
C ILE A 395 -6.76 -20.75 -9.89
N ALA A 396 -7.75 -21.43 -9.31
CA ALA A 396 -8.74 -22.19 -10.06
C ALA A 396 -9.53 -21.30 -11.04
N ALA A 397 -9.94 -21.89 -12.16
CA ALA A 397 -10.71 -21.19 -13.20
C ALA A 397 -12.01 -20.57 -12.63
N GLY A 398 -12.36 -19.39 -13.09
CA GLY A 398 -13.52 -18.64 -12.60
C GLY A 398 -13.24 -17.72 -11.39
N TYR A 399 -12.02 -17.80 -10.84
CA TYR A 399 -11.54 -16.93 -9.77
C TYR A 399 -10.35 -16.13 -10.26
N TYR A 400 -10.35 -14.83 -9.99
CA TYR A 400 -9.33 -13.89 -10.46
C TYR A 400 -8.63 -13.24 -9.27
N PHE A 401 -7.31 -13.25 -9.30
CA PHE A 401 -6.50 -12.60 -8.26
C PHE A 401 -6.92 -11.15 -8.07
N ASP A 402 -7.14 -10.75 -6.85
CA ASP A 402 -7.42 -9.36 -6.48
C ASP A 402 -6.39 -8.84 -5.50
N GLN A 403 -6.13 -9.54 -4.40
CA GLN A 403 -5.30 -9.04 -3.33
C GLN A 403 -4.57 -10.16 -2.58
N ILE A 404 -3.44 -9.83 -2.00
CA ILE A 404 -2.67 -10.72 -1.11
C ILE A 404 -2.17 -9.92 0.10
N ARG A 405 -2.25 -10.53 1.28
CA ARG A 405 -1.70 -10.02 2.53
C ARG A 405 -0.90 -11.09 3.23
N LEU A 406 0.17 -10.67 3.93
CA LEU A 406 1.02 -11.54 4.74
C LEU A 406 0.69 -11.29 6.21
N PHE A 407 0.43 -12.35 6.95
CA PHE A 407 0.15 -12.32 8.38
C PHE A 407 1.13 -13.18 9.16
N GLU A 408 1.47 -12.73 10.36
CA GLU A 408 2.20 -13.50 11.38
C GLU A 408 1.18 -14.26 12.23
N ASP A 409 1.47 -15.57 12.51
CA ASP A 409 0.64 -16.47 13.33
C ASP A 409 0.93 -16.30 14.84
#